data_99c5d7bedd9b36fc0db39340569a7f3e
#
_entry.id   99c5d7bedd9b36fc0db39340569a7f3e
#
_cell.length_a   1.000
_cell.length_b   1.000
_cell.length_c   1.000
_cell.angle_alpha   90.00
_cell.angle_beta   90.00
_cell.angle_gamma   90.00
#
_symmetry.space_group_name_H-M   'P 1'
#
loop_
_entity.id
_entity.type
_entity.pdbx_description
1 polymer ?
#
loop_
_entity_poly.entity_id
_entity_poly.type
_entity_poly.pdbx_seq_one_letter_code
_entity_poly.pdbx_strand_id
1 'polypeptide(L)'
;MLSRGLRRCLGEVGARCFASSSRDPSLKYEFLPAEERDKGKIMDVALNHFLYTEPHSVALGINRDSGKDIIDYIVSKSLYYPFCYTINHKETGKTIGFRLMSVAHRDESNEFHPFELDVEKCEEGVQILCSILDSLKPEVWKFQPEANKILRREITFVHRDHQRQGIAQYLLHLGVDFDKLRADGFDGIQSEASSKANQALLAKNGYKMLLESTRKAYTRKDGQPIKLPDETKCMQLYYFNLRK
;
A
#
# COMPACT_ATOMS: atom_id res chain seq x y z
N MET A 1 -7.86 -22.26 -47.11
CA MET A 1 -9.29 -22.03 -46.81
C MET A 1 -9.55 -22.42 -45.38
N LEU A 2 -10.29 -21.59 -44.62
CA LEU A 2 -10.67 -21.64 -43.21
C LEU A 2 -9.68 -20.93 -42.30
N SER A 3 -9.74 -19.76 -42.04
CA SER A 3 -10.55 -18.54 -41.74
C SER A 3 -11.45 -18.67 -40.52
N ARG A 4 -11.17 -17.74 -39.59
CA ARG A 4 -12.06 -17.08 -38.62
C ARG A 4 -12.53 -17.88 -37.39
N GLY A 5 -12.17 -17.38 -36.22
CA GLY A 5 -13.05 -17.48 -35.08
C GLY A 5 -12.39 -17.68 -33.73
N LEU A 6 -11.68 -16.67 -33.19
CA LEU A 6 -11.49 -16.58 -31.72
C LEU A 6 -11.35 -15.11 -31.30
N ARG A 7 -12.45 -14.38 -31.45
CA ARG A 7 -12.71 -13.14 -30.68
C ARG A 7 -14.03 -13.36 -29.96
N ARG A 8 -14.00 -13.38 -28.65
CA ARG A 8 -15.02 -13.05 -27.65
C ARG A 8 -14.99 -14.02 -26.49
N CYS A 9 -14.40 -13.58 -25.41
CA CYS A 9 -14.84 -13.88 -24.04
C CYS A 9 -14.13 -12.86 -23.13
N LEU A 10 -14.47 -11.60 -23.27
CA LEU A 10 -14.36 -10.65 -22.15
C LEU A 10 -15.66 -10.81 -21.38
N GLY A 11 -15.64 -11.72 -20.39
CA GLY A 11 -16.73 -11.88 -19.46
C GLY A 11 -16.89 -10.64 -18.61
N GLU A 12 -18.06 -10.01 -18.71
CA GLU A 12 -18.55 -8.99 -17.78
C GLU A 12 -18.60 -9.59 -16.38
N VAL A 13 -17.59 -9.32 -15.56
CA VAL A 13 -17.63 -9.59 -14.13
C VAL A 13 -18.52 -8.52 -13.52
N GLY A 14 -19.66 -8.96 -13.00
CA GLY A 14 -20.74 -8.15 -12.47
C GLY A 14 -20.29 -7.05 -11.51
N ALA A 15 -20.33 -5.83 -11.99
CA ALA A 15 -20.28 -4.63 -11.17
C ALA A 15 -21.56 -4.58 -10.33
N ARG A 16 -21.48 -5.01 -9.06
CA ARG A 16 -22.53 -4.69 -8.10
C ARG A 16 -22.55 -3.18 -7.90
N CYS A 17 -23.63 -2.57 -8.36
CA CYS A 17 -23.96 -1.16 -8.18
C CYS A 17 -23.85 -0.74 -6.72
N PHE A 18 -22.83 0.06 -6.41
CA PHE A 18 -22.88 0.97 -5.27
C PHE A 18 -23.35 2.33 -5.79
N ALA A 19 -24.65 2.56 -5.70
CA ALA A 19 -25.26 3.86 -5.95
C ALA A 19 -24.88 4.82 -4.83
N SER A 20 -23.82 5.60 -5.09
CA SER A 20 -23.55 6.89 -4.46
C SER A 20 -22.82 7.69 -5.51
N SER A 21 -23.27 8.90 -5.82
CA SER A 21 -22.79 9.76 -6.89
C SER A 21 -21.33 10.21 -6.71
N SER A 22 -20.40 9.28 -6.70
CA SER A 22 -18.97 9.54 -6.78
C SER A 22 -18.60 9.52 -8.26
N ARG A 23 -18.08 10.62 -8.76
CA ARG A 23 -17.52 10.72 -10.10
C ARG A 23 -16.54 9.59 -10.32
N ASP A 24 -16.74 8.78 -11.35
CA ASP A 24 -15.84 7.72 -11.72
C ASP A 24 -14.42 8.30 -11.95
N PRO A 25 -13.42 7.99 -11.12
CA PRO A 25 -12.11 8.59 -11.27
C PRO A 25 -11.42 8.19 -12.59
N SER A 26 -11.83 7.08 -13.22
CA SER A 26 -11.29 6.65 -14.51
C SER A 26 -11.58 7.62 -15.65
N LEU A 27 -12.54 8.53 -15.51
CA LEU A 27 -12.80 9.57 -16.51
C LEU A 27 -11.66 10.60 -16.58
N LYS A 28 -11.05 10.92 -15.44
CA LYS A 28 -10.01 11.95 -15.31
C LYS A 28 -8.60 11.39 -15.17
N TYR A 29 -8.49 10.18 -14.63
CA TYR A 29 -7.22 9.55 -14.32
C TYR A 29 -7.07 8.24 -15.08
N GLU A 30 -5.84 7.94 -15.44
CA GLU A 30 -5.42 6.68 -16.01
C GLU A 30 -4.69 5.85 -14.95
N PHE A 31 -5.10 4.60 -14.80
CA PHE A 31 -4.54 3.66 -13.82
C PHE A 31 -3.81 2.58 -14.61
N LEU A 32 -2.49 2.62 -14.59
CA LEU A 32 -1.65 1.69 -15.35
C LEU A 32 -0.96 0.70 -14.41
N PRO A 33 -0.94 -0.61 -14.74
CA PRO A 33 -0.06 -1.55 -14.06
C PRO A 33 1.37 -1.01 -14.08
N ALA A 34 2.01 -1.02 -12.91
CA ALA A 34 3.38 -0.53 -12.75
C ALA A 34 4.38 -1.70 -12.81
N GLU A 35 5.47 -1.48 -13.52
CA GLU A 35 6.56 -2.42 -13.73
C GLU A 35 7.90 -1.77 -13.34
N GLU A 36 9.00 -2.51 -13.36
CA GLU A 36 10.35 -2.02 -13.01
C GLU A 36 10.73 -0.75 -13.77
N ARG A 37 10.32 -0.60 -15.04
CA ARG A 37 10.54 0.62 -15.84
C ARG A 37 9.89 1.87 -15.27
N ASP A 38 8.89 1.73 -14.39
CA ASP A 38 8.18 2.83 -13.74
C ASP A 38 8.80 3.23 -12.39
N LYS A 39 9.80 2.47 -11.92
CA LYS A 39 10.49 2.69 -10.64
C LYS A 39 10.93 4.14 -10.46
N GLY A 40 11.60 4.72 -11.46
CA GLY A 40 12.09 6.11 -11.38
C GLY A 40 10.96 7.13 -11.15
N LYS A 41 9.81 6.98 -11.80
CA LYS A 41 8.63 7.85 -11.61
C LYS A 41 8.02 7.68 -10.23
N ILE A 42 7.90 6.44 -9.76
CA ILE A 42 7.35 6.14 -8.44
C ILE A 42 8.26 6.69 -7.35
N MET A 43 9.57 6.48 -7.47
CA MET A 43 10.58 7.04 -6.56
C MET A 43 10.51 8.57 -6.52
N ASP A 44 10.39 9.23 -7.67
CA ASP A 44 10.28 10.69 -7.71
C ASP A 44 9.04 11.20 -6.96
N VAL A 45 7.88 10.60 -7.21
CA VAL A 45 6.64 10.95 -6.50
C VAL A 45 6.71 10.61 -5.01
N ALA A 46 7.30 9.49 -4.65
CA ALA A 46 7.43 9.07 -3.26
C ALA A 46 8.35 9.99 -2.47
N LEU A 47 9.52 10.30 -3.00
CA LEU A 47 10.54 11.10 -2.33
C LEU A 47 10.22 12.61 -2.30
N ASN A 48 9.46 13.12 -3.27
CA ASN A 48 9.16 14.56 -3.34
C ASN A 48 7.77 14.92 -2.81
N HIS A 49 6.85 13.93 -2.64
CA HIS A 49 5.48 14.22 -2.25
C HIS A 49 4.98 13.34 -1.10
N PHE A 50 5.13 12.00 -1.20
CA PHE A 50 4.61 11.09 -0.17
C PHE A 50 5.25 11.33 1.19
N LEU A 51 6.59 11.37 1.28
CA LEU A 51 7.31 11.57 2.56
C LEU A 51 6.91 12.85 3.29
N TYR A 52 6.52 13.90 2.56
CA TYR A 52 6.13 15.20 3.13
C TYR A 52 4.63 15.30 3.47
N THR A 53 3.87 14.24 3.24
CA THR A 53 2.41 14.21 3.50
C THR A 53 1.99 13.00 4.34
N GLU A 54 2.82 11.98 4.41
CA GLU A 54 2.56 10.80 5.23
C GLU A 54 2.80 11.15 6.72
N PRO A 55 1.82 10.94 7.62
CA PRO A 55 1.86 11.47 8.98
C PRO A 55 3.08 11.04 9.80
N HIS A 56 3.52 9.79 9.68
CA HIS A 56 4.68 9.27 10.42
C HIS A 56 5.99 9.83 9.87
N SER A 57 6.13 9.88 8.54
CA SER A 57 7.31 10.46 7.89
C SER A 57 7.51 11.92 8.30
N VAL A 58 6.43 12.70 8.29
CA VAL A 58 6.45 14.11 8.71
C VAL A 58 6.82 14.25 10.20
N ALA A 59 6.18 13.47 11.09
CA ALA A 59 6.43 13.54 12.52
C ALA A 59 7.84 13.08 12.91
N LEU A 60 8.40 12.15 12.16
CA LEU A 60 9.74 11.59 12.37
C LEU A 60 10.84 12.41 11.68
N GLY A 61 10.47 13.40 10.85
CA GLY A 61 11.41 14.22 10.10
C GLY A 61 12.09 13.48 8.94
N ILE A 62 11.46 12.38 8.45
CA ILE A 62 12.00 11.63 7.32
C ILE A 62 11.85 12.49 6.07
N ASN A 63 12.95 12.76 5.41
CA ASN A 63 13.03 13.57 4.21
C ASN A 63 13.53 12.75 3.02
N ARG A 64 13.78 13.42 1.88
CA ARG A 64 14.24 12.79 0.65
C ARG A 64 15.51 11.97 0.84
N ASP A 65 16.47 12.51 1.57
CA ASP A 65 17.80 11.90 1.71
C ASP A 65 17.75 10.71 2.69
N SER A 66 17.18 10.93 3.89
CA SER A 66 17.06 9.88 4.91
C SER A 66 16.06 8.79 4.54
N GLY A 67 15.02 9.10 3.76
CA GLY A 67 14.00 8.15 3.35
C GLY A 67 14.32 7.37 2.06
N LYS A 68 15.40 7.73 1.34
CA LYS A 68 15.67 7.18 0.01
C LYS A 68 15.79 5.64 0.01
N ASP A 69 16.58 5.09 0.91
CA ASP A 69 16.88 3.66 0.88
C ASP A 69 15.67 2.81 1.29
N ILE A 70 14.91 3.24 2.30
CA ILE A 70 13.68 2.53 2.68
C ILE A 70 12.60 2.63 1.60
N ILE A 71 12.47 3.76 0.93
CA ILE A 71 11.52 3.91 -0.18
C ILE A 71 11.97 3.06 -1.38
N ASP A 72 13.26 3.06 -1.71
CA ASP A 72 13.80 2.21 -2.78
C ASP A 72 13.55 0.72 -2.48
N TYR A 73 13.79 0.28 -1.24
CA TYR A 73 13.52 -1.08 -0.82
C TYR A 73 12.04 -1.45 -1.04
N ILE A 74 11.10 -0.62 -0.54
CA ILE A 74 9.67 -0.89 -0.66
C ILE A 74 9.21 -0.89 -2.11
N VAL A 75 9.67 0.08 -2.92
CA VAL A 75 9.33 0.18 -4.35
C VAL A 75 9.84 -1.04 -5.11
N SER A 76 11.12 -1.39 -4.95
CA SER A 76 11.74 -2.52 -5.63
C SER A 76 11.11 -3.86 -5.23
N LYS A 77 10.84 -4.06 -3.92
CA LYS A 77 10.14 -5.24 -3.42
C LYS A 77 8.75 -5.36 -4.04
N SER A 78 8.02 -4.25 -4.12
CA SER A 78 6.64 -4.25 -4.61
C SER A 78 6.56 -4.48 -6.12
N LEU A 79 7.44 -3.86 -6.90
CA LEU A 79 7.46 -3.98 -8.37
C LEU A 79 7.83 -5.38 -8.87
N TYR A 80 8.40 -6.23 -8.03
CA TYR A 80 8.60 -7.65 -8.33
C TYR A 80 7.26 -8.39 -8.53
N TYR A 81 6.15 -7.89 -7.97
CA TYR A 81 4.84 -8.52 -8.01
C TYR A 81 3.88 -7.74 -8.92
N PRO A 82 2.94 -8.41 -9.63
CA PRO A 82 2.06 -7.79 -10.63
C PRO A 82 0.84 -7.08 -10.01
N PHE A 83 1.00 -6.45 -8.85
CA PHE A 83 -0.13 -5.82 -8.13
C PHE A 83 0.03 -4.30 -7.96
N CYS A 84 1.05 -3.71 -8.56
CA CYS A 84 1.34 -2.28 -8.45
C CYS A 84 0.67 -1.48 -9.55
N TYR A 85 0.35 -0.21 -9.26
CA TYR A 85 -0.26 0.71 -10.23
C TYR A 85 0.33 2.11 -10.08
N THR A 86 0.51 2.79 -11.23
CA THR A 86 0.67 4.24 -11.29
C THR A 86 -0.66 4.90 -11.61
N ILE A 87 -0.81 6.16 -11.19
CA ILE A 87 -1.98 6.99 -11.43
C ILE A 87 -1.52 8.21 -12.19
N ASN A 88 -1.99 8.38 -13.42
CA ASN A 88 -1.64 9.51 -14.26
C ASN A 88 -2.87 10.41 -14.49
N HIS A 89 -2.65 11.73 -14.44
CA HIS A 89 -3.69 12.68 -14.83
C HIS A 89 -3.76 12.75 -16.36
N LYS A 90 -4.90 12.40 -16.96
CA LYS A 90 -5.04 12.22 -18.42
C LYS A 90 -4.67 13.46 -19.24
N GLU A 91 -5.07 14.65 -18.79
CA GLU A 91 -4.80 15.88 -19.53
C GLU A 91 -3.33 16.30 -19.51
N THR A 92 -2.62 16.04 -18.39
CA THR A 92 -1.24 16.51 -18.21
C THR A 92 -0.20 15.42 -18.40
N GLY A 93 -0.61 14.15 -18.42
CA GLY A 93 0.27 12.99 -18.44
C GLY A 93 1.10 12.81 -17.16
N LYS A 94 0.95 13.70 -16.16
CA LYS A 94 1.73 13.64 -14.93
C LYS A 94 1.31 12.48 -14.05
N THR A 95 2.27 11.75 -13.50
CA THR A 95 2.03 10.78 -12.45
C THR A 95 1.69 11.52 -11.15
N ILE A 96 0.48 11.28 -10.62
CA ILE A 96 -0.06 11.95 -9.43
C ILE A 96 -0.21 11.04 -8.23
N GLY A 97 0.17 9.79 -8.37
CA GLY A 97 0.09 8.81 -7.30
C GLY A 97 0.46 7.41 -7.74
N PHE A 98 0.43 6.50 -6.79
CA PHE A 98 0.72 5.08 -7.03
C PHE A 98 0.10 4.20 -5.93
N ARG A 99 -0.02 2.91 -6.23
CA ARG A 99 -0.27 1.85 -5.25
C ARG A 99 0.82 0.79 -5.38
N LEU A 100 1.44 0.46 -4.27
CA LEU A 100 2.44 -0.59 -4.14
C LEU A 100 1.89 -1.71 -3.27
N MET A 101 2.05 -2.93 -3.74
CA MET A 101 1.68 -4.15 -3.03
C MET A 101 2.79 -5.20 -3.19
N SER A 102 3.05 -5.93 -2.11
CA SER A 102 3.99 -7.05 -2.10
C SER A 102 3.30 -8.33 -1.64
N VAL A 103 4.03 -9.43 -1.67
CA VAL A 103 3.57 -10.71 -1.11
C VAL A 103 4.36 -10.99 0.15
N ALA A 104 3.67 -11.42 1.20
CA ALA A 104 4.28 -11.87 2.43
C ALA A 104 3.94 -13.35 2.68
N HIS A 105 4.89 -14.06 3.21
CA HIS A 105 4.80 -15.46 3.58
C HIS A 105 5.04 -15.63 5.08
N ARG A 106 4.37 -16.60 5.69
CA ARG A 106 4.67 -16.98 7.09
C ARG A 106 6.11 -17.48 7.24
N ASP A 107 6.57 -18.24 6.26
CA ASP A 107 7.98 -18.60 6.09
C ASP A 107 8.64 -17.50 5.25
N GLU A 108 9.35 -16.60 5.93
CA GLU A 108 9.99 -15.44 5.32
C GLU A 108 11.07 -15.81 4.28
N SER A 109 11.58 -17.05 4.30
CA SER A 109 12.51 -17.52 3.27
C SER A 109 11.91 -17.56 1.86
N ASN A 110 10.57 -17.50 1.75
CA ASN A 110 9.84 -17.42 0.49
C ASN A 110 9.56 -15.97 0.05
N GLU A 111 9.97 -14.96 0.83
CA GLU A 111 9.79 -13.57 0.44
C GLU A 111 10.91 -13.07 -0.46
N PHE A 112 10.55 -12.24 -1.43
CA PHE A 112 11.53 -11.52 -2.23
C PHE A 112 12.07 -10.30 -1.48
N HIS A 113 13.39 -10.20 -1.38
CA HIS A 113 14.12 -9.05 -0.84
C HIS A 113 15.03 -8.49 -1.93
N PRO A 114 14.84 -7.24 -2.40
CA PRO A 114 15.62 -6.68 -3.50
C PRO A 114 17.10 -6.45 -3.14
N PHE A 115 17.36 -6.14 -1.87
CA PHE A 115 18.68 -5.95 -1.26
C PHE A 115 18.54 -5.97 0.26
N GLU A 116 19.65 -6.02 0.97
CA GLU A 116 19.66 -5.90 2.44
C GLU A 116 19.58 -4.42 2.85
N LEU A 117 18.56 -4.09 3.64
CA LEU A 117 18.40 -2.75 4.21
C LEU A 117 18.97 -2.74 5.64
N ASP A 118 20.12 -2.09 5.83
CA ASP A 118 20.75 -1.92 7.12
C ASP A 118 20.07 -0.77 7.90
N VAL A 119 19.01 -1.12 8.63
CA VAL A 119 18.20 -0.15 9.40
C VAL A 119 19.02 0.52 10.50
N GLU A 120 20.05 -0.14 11.06
CA GLU A 120 20.86 0.43 12.13
C GLU A 120 21.69 1.62 11.66
N LYS A 121 22.03 1.67 10.36
CA LYS A 121 22.74 2.81 9.73
C LYS A 121 21.82 3.93 9.27
N CYS A 122 20.51 3.73 9.29
CA CYS A 122 19.56 4.78 8.94
C CYS A 122 19.47 5.86 10.01
N GLU A 123 18.95 7.03 9.63
CA GLU A 123 18.62 8.09 10.60
C GLU A 123 17.55 7.63 11.60
N GLU A 124 17.54 8.22 12.79
CA GLU A 124 16.64 7.85 13.90
C GLU A 124 15.16 7.76 13.47
N GLY A 125 14.69 8.73 12.67
CA GLY A 125 13.32 8.74 12.20
C GLY A 125 12.93 7.47 11.41
N VAL A 126 13.83 7.00 10.55
CA VAL A 126 13.66 5.75 9.78
C VAL A 126 13.71 4.53 10.70
N GLN A 127 14.67 4.49 11.64
CA GLN A 127 14.76 3.41 12.63
C GLN A 127 13.46 3.26 13.44
N ILE A 128 12.88 4.38 13.90
CA ILE A 128 11.61 4.39 14.64
C ILE A 128 10.46 3.90 13.75
N LEU A 129 10.38 4.37 12.49
CA LEU A 129 9.35 3.94 11.55
C LEU A 129 9.44 2.42 11.31
N CYS A 130 10.63 1.89 11.06
CA CYS A 130 10.85 0.45 10.90
C CYS A 130 10.43 -0.31 12.16
N SER A 131 10.82 0.14 13.35
CA SER A 131 10.41 -0.48 14.62
C SER A 131 8.88 -0.51 14.82
N ILE A 132 8.17 0.55 14.43
CA ILE A 132 6.69 0.57 14.46
C ILE A 132 6.14 -0.49 13.50
N LEU A 133 6.63 -0.55 12.27
CA LEU A 133 6.19 -1.51 11.25
C LEU A 133 6.49 -2.96 11.68
N ASP A 134 7.68 -3.22 12.22
CA ASP A 134 8.11 -4.54 12.68
C ASP A 134 7.33 -5.02 13.90
N SER A 135 6.81 -4.08 14.71
CA SER A 135 5.91 -4.42 15.83
C SER A 135 4.50 -4.82 15.37
N LEU A 136 4.12 -4.52 14.13
CA LEU A 136 2.77 -4.78 13.59
C LEU A 136 2.76 -5.87 12.52
N LYS A 137 3.67 -5.80 11.55
CA LYS A 137 3.64 -6.67 10.35
C LYS A 137 3.56 -8.16 10.67
N PRO A 138 4.40 -8.73 11.57
CA PRO A 138 4.36 -10.17 11.87
C PRO A 138 3.17 -10.59 12.73
N GLU A 139 2.50 -9.65 13.40
CA GLU A 139 1.37 -9.99 14.27
C GLU A 139 0.18 -10.58 13.50
N VAL A 140 0.07 -10.30 12.18
CA VAL A 140 -0.97 -10.93 11.35
C VAL A 140 -0.97 -12.45 11.49
N TRP A 141 0.20 -13.08 11.60
CA TRP A 141 0.33 -14.52 11.72
C TRP A 141 -0.18 -15.09 13.05
N LYS A 142 -0.21 -14.27 14.10
CA LYS A 142 -0.81 -14.64 15.40
C LYS A 142 -2.33 -14.54 15.36
N PHE A 143 -2.86 -13.48 14.72
CA PHE A 143 -4.30 -13.28 14.56
C PHE A 143 -4.93 -14.18 13.49
N GLN A 144 -4.12 -14.65 12.54
CA GLN A 144 -4.53 -15.52 11.43
C GLN A 144 -3.64 -16.77 11.40
N PRO A 145 -3.77 -17.69 12.39
CA PRO A 145 -2.86 -18.83 12.57
C PRO A 145 -2.85 -19.78 11.37
N GLU A 146 -3.93 -19.86 10.62
CA GLU A 146 -4.04 -20.72 9.44
C GLU A 146 -3.51 -20.05 8.14
N ALA A 147 -3.24 -18.74 8.16
CA ALA A 147 -2.74 -18.05 6.97
C ALA A 147 -1.26 -18.32 6.76
N ASN A 148 -0.84 -18.53 5.52
CA ASN A 148 0.55 -18.78 5.13
C ASN A 148 1.06 -17.81 4.07
N LYS A 149 0.17 -17.28 3.22
CA LYS A 149 0.50 -16.36 2.13
C LYS A 149 -0.53 -15.25 2.05
N ILE A 150 -0.08 -14.01 2.08
CA ILE A 150 -0.94 -12.84 2.04
C ILE A 150 -0.43 -11.78 1.08
N LEU A 151 -1.35 -11.03 0.51
CA LEU A 151 -1.04 -9.81 -0.23
C LEU A 151 -0.88 -8.67 0.77
N ARG A 152 0.22 -7.93 0.72
CA ARG A 152 0.51 -6.80 1.62
C ARG A 152 0.40 -5.49 0.86
N ARG A 153 -0.43 -4.57 1.35
CA ARG A 153 -0.52 -3.21 0.82
C ARG A 153 0.55 -2.37 1.50
N GLU A 154 1.62 -2.08 0.77
CA GLU A 154 2.77 -1.34 1.30
C GLU A 154 2.49 0.17 1.32
N ILE A 155 2.27 0.77 0.16
CA ILE A 155 1.98 2.22 0.05
C ILE A 155 0.85 2.45 -0.94
N THR A 156 -0.09 3.31 -0.58
CA THR A 156 -1.03 3.91 -1.52
C THR A 156 -0.97 5.42 -1.33
N PHE A 157 -0.55 6.12 -2.36
CA PHE A 157 -0.40 7.58 -2.34
C PHE A 157 -1.17 8.23 -3.50
N VAL A 158 -1.82 9.36 -3.20
CA VAL A 158 -2.44 10.27 -4.16
C VAL A 158 -2.04 11.69 -3.79
N HIS A 159 -1.48 12.42 -4.75
CA HIS A 159 -1.05 13.81 -4.55
C HIS A 159 -2.22 14.65 -4.01
N ARG A 160 -1.95 15.55 -3.06
CA ARG A 160 -2.96 16.31 -2.30
C ARG A 160 -3.97 17.04 -3.18
N ASP A 161 -3.54 17.58 -4.33
CA ASP A 161 -4.39 18.35 -5.25
C ASP A 161 -5.40 17.45 -5.99
N HIS A 162 -5.22 16.13 -5.91
CA HIS A 162 -6.08 15.13 -6.55
C HIS A 162 -6.82 14.23 -5.53
N GLN A 163 -6.66 14.51 -4.23
CA GLN A 163 -7.41 13.80 -3.18
C GLN A 163 -8.91 14.13 -3.23
N ARG A 164 -9.72 13.33 -2.49
CA ARG A 164 -11.19 13.47 -2.44
C ARG A 164 -11.91 13.30 -3.78
N GLN A 165 -11.25 12.68 -4.76
CA GLN A 165 -11.80 12.36 -6.10
C GLN A 165 -12.21 10.88 -6.23
N GLY A 166 -12.28 10.13 -5.14
CA GLY A 166 -12.62 8.69 -5.16
C GLY A 166 -11.47 7.75 -5.54
N ILE A 167 -10.27 8.29 -5.85
CA ILE A 167 -9.13 7.52 -6.35
C ILE A 167 -8.71 6.40 -5.39
N ALA A 168 -8.55 6.68 -4.10
CA ALA A 168 -8.12 5.67 -3.13
C ALA A 168 -9.13 4.52 -2.97
N GLN A 169 -10.44 4.83 -3.04
CA GLN A 169 -11.52 3.84 -3.04
C GLN A 169 -11.47 2.97 -4.31
N TYR A 170 -11.26 3.60 -5.46
CA TYR A 170 -11.15 2.90 -6.75
C TYR A 170 -9.93 1.97 -6.78
N LEU A 171 -8.77 2.44 -6.29
CA LEU A 171 -7.53 1.67 -6.22
C LEU A 171 -7.57 0.50 -5.23
N LEU A 172 -8.49 0.52 -4.26
CA LEU A 172 -8.42 -0.42 -3.14
C LEU A 172 -8.31 -1.88 -3.62
N HIS A 173 -9.12 -2.23 -4.61
CA HIS A 173 -9.15 -3.58 -5.18
C HIS A 173 -8.97 -3.60 -6.72
N LEU A 174 -8.53 -2.50 -7.32
CA LEU A 174 -8.27 -2.45 -8.76
C LEU A 174 -7.26 -3.53 -9.15
N GLY A 175 -7.61 -4.36 -10.16
CA GLY A 175 -6.75 -5.44 -10.63
C GLY A 175 -6.50 -6.56 -9.62
N VAL A 176 -7.29 -6.62 -8.55
CA VAL A 176 -7.26 -7.71 -7.56
C VAL A 176 -8.47 -8.61 -7.78
N ASP A 177 -8.22 -9.77 -8.39
CA ASP A 177 -9.22 -10.82 -8.54
C ASP A 177 -9.13 -11.75 -7.33
N PHE A 178 -10.17 -11.74 -6.48
CA PHE A 178 -10.19 -12.51 -5.24
C PHE A 178 -10.29 -14.01 -5.48
N ASP A 179 -10.98 -14.46 -6.54
CA ASP A 179 -11.06 -15.88 -6.87
C ASP A 179 -9.70 -16.40 -7.34
N LYS A 180 -9.03 -15.61 -8.19
CA LYS A 180 -7.68 -15.92 -8.62
C LYS A 180 -6.69 -15.92 -7.45
N LEU A 181 -6.75 -14.92 -6.56
CA LEU A 181 -5.88 -14.91 -5.37
C LEU A 181 -6.08 -16.17 -4.52
N ARG A 182 -7.34 -16.59 -4.29
CA ARG A 182 -7.62 -17.84 -3.56
C ARG A 182 -7.03 -19.04 -4.26
N ALA A 183 -7.21 -19.15 -5.59
CA ALA A 183 -6.65 -20.24 -6.38
C ALA A 183 -5.11 -20.26 -6.33
N ASP A 184 -4.47 -19.07 -6.27
CA ASP A 184 -3.01 -18.89 -6.15
C ASP A 184 -2.52 -19.06 -4.68
N GLY A 185 -3.40 -19.46 -3.74
CA GLY A 185 -3.08 -19.79 -2.36
C GLY A 185 -2.94 -18.59 -1.43
N PHE A 186 -3.51 -17.43 -1.79
CA PHE A 186 -3.55 -16.28 -0.87
C PHE A 186 -4.69 -16.42 0.14
N ASP A 187 -4.39 -16.16 1.39
CA ASP A 187 -5.32 -16.27 2.52
C ASP A 187 -6.01 -14.96 2.88
N GLY A 188 -5.40 -13.84 2.52
CA GLY A 188 -5.93 -12.52 2.84
C GLY A 188 -5.09 -11.37 2.30
N ILE A 189 -5.52 -10.16 2.68
CA ILE A 189 -4.84 -8.89 2.36
C ILE A 189 -4.57 -8.14 3.65
N GLN A 190 -3.30 -7.81 3.89
CA GLN A 190 -2.83 -7.03 5.05
C GLN A 190 -2.56 -5.58 4.65
N SER A 191 -2.73 -4.65 5.59
CA SER A 191 -2.31 -3.26 5.45
C SER A 191 -1.99 -2.63 6.80
N GLU A 192 -0.86 -1.94 6.92
CA GLU A 192 -0.53 -1.04 8.02
C GLU A 192 -1.02 0.37 7.67
N ALA A 193 -2.13 0.78 8.27
CA ALA A 193 -2.76 2.06 8.00
C ALA A 193 -2.17 3.17 8.88
N SER A 194 -1.35 4.02 8.30
CA SER A 194 -0.62 5.09 8.97
C SER A 194 -1.36 6.42 9.02
N SER A 195 -2.54 6.55 8.39
CA SER A 195 -3.35 7.76 8.42
C SER A 195 -4.81 7.46 8.75
N LYS A 196 -5.48 8.37 9.47
CA LYS A 196 -6.91 8.26 9.81
C LYS A 196 -7.79 8.05 8.57
N ALA A 197 -7.46 8.70 7.45
CA ALA A 197 -8.21 8.55 6.21
C ALA A 197 -8.12 7.13 5.64
N ASN A 198 -6.92 6.51 5.66
CA ASN A 198 -6.74 5.13 5.20
C ASN A 198 -7.38 4.13 6.18
N GLN A 199 -7.29 4.37 7.50
CA GLN A 199 -7.98 3.57 8.52
C GLN A 199 -9.48 3.51 8.27
N ALA A 200 -10.11 4.68 8.04
CA ALA A 200 -11.54 4.76 7.73
C ALA A 200 -11.89 4.09 6.39
N LEU A 201 -11.03 4.24 5.36
CA LEU A 201 -11.21 3.59 4.07
C LEU A 201 -11.22 2.06 4.21
N LEU A 202 -10.24 1.50 4.91
CA LEU A 202 -10.12 0.05 5.11
C LEU A 202 -11.31 -0.51 5.90
N ALA A 203 -11.66 0.11 7.03
CA ALA A 203 -12.79 -0.31 7.85
C ALA A 203 -14.11 -0.31 7.08
N LYS A 204 -14.36 0.74 6.28
CA LYS A 204 -15.55 0.83 5.41
C LYS A 204 -15.63 -0.29 4.36
N ASN A 205 -14.48 -0.82 3.93
CA ASN A 205 -14.40 -1.83 2.87
C ASN A 205 -14.16 -3.26 3.40
N GLY A 206 -14.53 -3.53 4.64
CA GLY A 206 -14.56 -4.88 5.19
C GLY A 206 -13.23 -5.39 5.75
N TYR A 207 -12.19 -4.54 5.78
CA TYR A 207 -10.97 -4.87 6.50
C TYR A 207 -11.22 -4.79 8.02
N LYS A 208 -10.77 -5.79 8.75
CA LYS A 208 -10.84 -5.81 10.21
C LYS A 208 -9.54 -5.28 10.80
N MET A 209 -9.64 -4.32 11.71
CA MET A 209 -8.51 -3.89 12.52
C MET A 209 -8.14 -5.02 13.49
N LEU A 210 -6.87 -5.43 13.48
CA LEU A 210 -6.32 -6.49 14.32
C LEU A 210 -5.58 -5.93 15.52
N LEU A 211 -4.78 -4.89 15.31
CA LEU A 211 -3.88 -4.34 16.32
C LEU A 211 -3.58 -2.87 16.05
N GLU A 212 -3.30 -2.14 17.12
CA GLU A 212 -2.76 -0.77 17.08
C GLU A 212 -1.32 -0.77 17.61
N SER A 213 -0.46 0.05 17.01
CA SER A 213 0.88 0.28 17.54
C SER A 213 0.81 0.96 18.91
N THR A 214 1.68 0.56 19.82
CA THR A 214 1.67 1.05 21.19
C THR A 214 2.14 2.49 21.28
N ARG A 215 1.67 3.24 22.28
CA ARG A 215 2.15 4.63 22.53
C ARG A 215 3.66 4.68 22.78
N LYS A 216 4.23 3.64 23.36
CA LYS A 216 5.68 3.54 23.62
C LYS A 216 6.51 3.58 22.34
N ALA A 217 5.98 3.08 21.23
CA ALA A 217 6.63 3.12 19.94
C ALA A 217 6.81 4.55 19.38
N TYR A 218 6.07 5.52 19.93
CA TYR A 218 6.12 6.93 19.54
C TYR A 218 6.97 7.76 20.50
N THR A 219 8.18 7.29 20.78
CA THR A 219 9.13 7.98 21.65
C THR A 219 10.51 7.99 20.99
N ARG A 220 11.15 9.15 20.92
CA ARG A 220 12.52 9.32 20.43
C ARG A 220 13.53 8.74 21.41
N LYS A 221 14.76 8.52 20.98
CA LYS A 221 15.86 8.03 21.85
C LYS A 221 16.12 8.93 23.04
N ASP A 222 15.86 10.23 22.93
CA ASP A 222 15.98 11.22 24.01
C ASP A 222 14.76 11.25 24.97
N GLY A 223 13.78 10.37 24.76
CA GLY A 223 12.56 10.29 25.57
C GLY A 223 11.44 11.24 25.15
N GLN A 224 11.63 12.06 24.12
CA GLN A 224 10.61 13.00 23.66
C GLN A 224 9.49 12.26 22.91
N PRO A 225 8.20 12.57 23.19
CA PRO A 225 7.08 11.95 22.51
C PRO A 225 6.95 12.47 21.07
N ILE A 226 6.66 11.55 20.15
CA ILE A 226 6.37 11.86 18.75
C ILE A 226 4.88 12.17 18.63
N LYS A 227 4.56 13.35 18.07
CA LYS A 227 3.19 13.80 17.80
C LYS A 227 2.94 13.76 16.30
N LEU A 228 1.94 12.98 15.87
CA LEU A 228 1.53 12.94 14.49
C LEU A 228 0.81 14.25 14.09
N PRO A 229 0.99 14.75 12.86
CA PRO A 229 0.52 16.07 12.45
C PRO A 229 -0.98 16.19 12.21
N ASP A 230 -1.67 15.05 12.05
CA ASP A 230 -3.10 14.99 11.81
C ASP A 230 -3.84 14.38 13.03
N GLU A 231 -5.13 14.04 12.86
CA GLU A 231 -5.90 13.35 13.90
C GLU A 231 -5.55 11.85 14.04
N THR A 232 -4.52 11.37 13.35
CA THR A 232 -4.02 10.00 13.49
C THR A 232 -3.38 9.82 14.86
N LYS A 233 -3.80 8.82 15.60
CA LYS A 233 -3.27 8.54 16.95
C LYS A 233 -2.12 7.54 16.93
N CYS A 234 -2.18 6.59 16.01
CA CYS A 234 -1.24 5.48 15.89
C CYS A 234 -1.39 4.82 14.52
N MET A 235 -0.44 3.97 14.16
CA MET A 235 -0.56 3.05 13.04
C MET A 235 -1.42 1.85 13.44
N GLN A 236 -2.26 1.36 12.53
CA GLN A 236 -3.16 0.24 12.77
C GLN A 236 -2.93 -0.87 11.75
N LEU A 237 -2.89 -2.11 12.21
CA LEU A 237 -2.84 -3.30 11.38
C LEU A 237 -4.26 -3.72 10.99
N TYR A 238 -4.50 -3.84 9.71
CA TYR A 238 -5.76 -4.30 9.12
C TYR A 238 -5.59 -5.59 8.33
N TYR A 239 -6.65 -6.39 8.30
CA TYR A 239 -6.69 -7.63 7.53
C TYR A 239 -8.04 -7.82 6.84
N PHE A 240 -8.00 -8.22 5.57
CA PHE A 240 -9.15 -8.66 4.78
C PHE A 240 -9.00 -10.14 4.51
N ASN A 241 -9.96 -10.95 4.99
CA ASN A 241 -9.92 -12.41 4.86
C ASN A 241 -10.46 -12.83 3.49
N LEU A 242 -9.68 -13.57 2.72
CA LEU A 242 -10.08 -14.12 1.42
C LEU A 242 -10.71 -15.52 1.51
N ARG A 243 -10.57 -16.21 2.64
CA ARG A 243 -11.07 -17.58 2.82
C ARG A 243 -12.58 -17.69 3.06
N LYS A 244 -13.29 -16.57 3.18
CA LYS A 244 -14.73 -16.54 3.48
C LYS A 244 -15.56 -16.31 2.24
#